data_4d448f1aca314df9408135f94855caf9
#
_entry.id   4d448f1aca314df9408135f94855caf9
#
_cell.length_a   1.000
_cell.length_b   1.000
_cell.length_c   1.000
_cell.angle_alpha   90.00
_cell.angle_beta   90.00
_cell.angle_gamma   90.00
#
_symmetry.space_group_name_H-M   'P 1'
#
loop_
_entity.id
_entity.type
_entity.pdbx_description
1 polymer ?
#
loop_
_entity_poly.entity_id
_entity_poly.type
_entity_poly.pdbx_seq_one_letter_code
_entity_poly.pdbx_strand_id
1 'polypeptide(L)'
;MRAPEDLPDDNPGSVAPYEVGQFVHDNLELYYEVHGQGPRVLVFLHGILMDANMNRRLAADLAAEGNRVILLDLPGHGLSARPQRASFHRMDTYAGHVLALLDHLGIDQAVMGGVSLGGNVSLLVAAQAPERVRGLVIEMPVLEWALPAAAITFVPLLLASHYARPVVGVVAKAFRALPRTGNGPFDSVMNMLSAEPRETAAVLHGVLAGPIAPTVDQRAAMDVPALVIGHKVDHVHPFHDAQQLARRLPQGQLIQANSVLELRVHPERLTAEINGLLDSAWSGPAGRVRRAG
;
A
#
# COMPACT_ATOMS: atom_id res chain seq x y z
N MET A 1 -11.04 -15.63 -16.86
CA MET A 1 -12.07 -14.96 -16.09
C MET A 1 -12.51 -15.94 -15.01
N ARG A 2 -12.05 -15.81 -13.76
CA ARG A 2 -12.58 -16.62 -12.65
C ARG A 2 -13.77 -15.86 -12.08
N ALA A 3 -14.89 -16.55 -11.91
CA ALA A 3 -16.08 -15.98 -11.30
C ALA A 3 -15.81 -15.62 -9.83
N PRO A 4 -16.55 -14.66 -9.23
CA PRO A 4 -16.42 -14.31 -7.81
C PRO A 4 -16.60 -15.51 -6.85
N GLU A 5 -17.19 -16.60 -7.31
CA GLU A 5 -17.42 -17.85 -6.56
C GLU A 5 -16.16 -18.71 -6.34
N ASP A 6 -15.04 -18.38 -7.03
CA ASP A 6 -13.75 -19.09 -6.90
C ASP A 6 -12.79 -18.45 -5.89
N LEU A 7 -13.24 -17.47 -5.11
CA LEU A 7 -12.44 -16.93 -4.01
C LEU A 7 -12.40 -18.00 -2.91
N PRO A 8 -11.20 -18.35 -2.37
CA PRO A 8 -11.14 -19.33 -1.29
C PRO A 8 -12.00 -18.83 -0.13
N ASP A 9 -12.91 -19.72 0.35
CA ASP A 9 -13.62 -19.52 1.60
C ASP A 9 -12.58 -19.21 2.68
N ASP A 10 -12.58 -17.96 3.14
CA ASP A 10 -11.70 -17.55 4.23
C ASP A 10 -12.04 -18.39 5.46
N ASN A 11 -11.04 -18.98 6.04
CA ASN A 11 -11.10 -19.76 7.28
C ASN A 11 -11.99 -19.03 8.31
N PRO A 12 -13.10 -19.64 8.81
CA PRO A 12 -14.13 -18.97 9.61
C PRO A 12 -13.67 -18.46 10.99
N GLY A 13 -12.39 -18.27 11.18
CA GLY A 13 -11.81 -17.92 12.48
C GLY A 13 -11.23 -16.52 12.63
N SER A 14 -11.10 -15.65 11.62
CA SER A 14 -10.27 -14.46 11.82
C SER A 14 -10.60 -13.15 11.12
N VAL A 15 -11.45 -13.06 10.12
CA VAL A 15 -11.70 -11.78 9.44
C VAL A 15 -13.19 -11.51 9.30
N ALA A 16 -13.64 -10.32 9.74
CA ALA A 16 -15.01 -9.86 9.51
C ALA A 16 -15.33 -9.83 8.00
N PRO A 17 -16.57 -10.12 7.58
CA PRO A 17 -16.94 -10.11 6.17
C PRO A 17 -16.65 -8.75 5.53
N TYR A 18 -16.11 -8.78 4.31
CA TYR A 18 -15.80 -7.60 3.51
C TYR A 18 -16.42 -7.73 2.11
N GLU A 19 -16.64 -6.60 1.47
CA GLU A 19 -17.14 -6.55 0.11
C GLU A 19 -15.96 -6.49 -0.87
N VAL A 20 -16.10 -7.18 -2.00
CA VAL A 20 -15.11 -7.15 -3.07
C VAL A 20 -15.68 -6.45 -4.30
N GLY A 21 -14.84 -5.72 -5.01
CA GLY A 21 -15.23 -5.05 -6.24
C GLY A 21 -14.09 -4.98 -7.24
N GLN A 22 -14.47 -4.65 -8.47
CA GLN A 22 -13.55 -4.40 -9.57
C GLN A 22 -13.99 -3.15 -10.30
N PHE A 23 -13.04 -2.40 -10.82
CA PHE A 23 -13.29 -1.26 -11.70
C PHE A 23 -12.25 -1.20 -12.81
N VAL A 24 -12.57 -0.51 -13.90
CA VAL A 24 -11.65 -0.36 -15.04
C VAL A 24 -11.13 1.07 -15.08
N HIS A 25 -9.80 1.20 -15.10
CA HIS A 25 -9.10 2.46 -15.33
C HIS A 25 -7.88 2.20 -16.24
N ASP A 26 -7.62 3.07 -17.20
CA ASP A 26 -6.55 2.93 -18.21
C ASP A 26 -6.55 1.56 -18.94
N ASN A 27 -7.74 1.00 -19.19
CA ASN A 27 -7.96 -0.35 -19.74
C ASN A 27 -7.40 -1.48 -18.86
N LEU A 28 -7.18 -1.23 -17.57
CA LEU A 28 -6.80 -2.21 -16.57
C LEU A 28 -7.98 -2.48 -15.65
N GLU A 29 -8.30 -3.76 -15.43
CA GLU A 29 -9.25 -4.18 -14.41
C GLU A 29 -8.52 -4.24 -13.07
N LEU A 30 -9.00 -3.47 -12.09
CA LEU A 30 -8.38 -3.32 -10.77
C LEU A 30 -9.32 -3.86 -9.69
N TYR A 31 -8.75 -4.68 -8.80
CA TYR A 31 -9.46 -5.33 -7.70
C TYR A 31 -9.30 -4.52 -6.41
N TYR A 32 -10.39 -4.40 -5.66
CA TYR A 32 -10.38 -3.77 -4.33
C TYR A 32 -11.29 -4.50 -3.34
N GLU A 33 -11.04 -4.30 -2.06
CA GLU A 33 -11.83 -4.80 -0.94
C GLU A 33 -12.32 -3.61 -0.11
N VAL A 34 -13.56 -3.71 0.42
CA VAL A 34 -14.14 -2.72 1.32
C VAL A 34 -14.50 -3.42 2.64
N HIS A 35 -13.84 -3.01 3.71
CA HIS A 35 -14.06 -3.50 5.07
C HIS A 35 -14.79 -2.42 5.87
N GLY A 36 -15.98 -2.76 6.41
CA GLY A 36 -16.83 -1.84 7.15
C GLY A 36 -17.51 -0.78 6.27
N GLN A 37 -18.43 -0.03 6.88
CA GLN A 37 -19.30 0.95 6.19
C GLN A 37 -19.34 2.30 6.91
N GLY A 38 -18.40 2.57 7.80
CA GLY A 38 -18.33 3.82 8.57
C GLY A 38 -18.05 5.06 7.71
N PRO A 39 -18.30 6.24 8.24
CA PRO A 39 -18.09 7.50 7.50
C PRO A 39 -16.61 7.88 7.36
N ARG A 40 -15.73 7.34 8.21
CA ARG A 40 -14.30 7.62 8.19
C ARG A 40 -13.59 6.65 7.23
N VAL A 41 -13.18 7.16 6.09
CA VAL A 41 -12.59 6.35 5.01
C VAL A 41 -11.07 6.35 5.11
N LEU A 42 -10.48 5.16 5.10
CA LEU A 42 -9.04 4.92 4.94
C LEU A 42 -8.82 4.07 3.69
N VAL A 43 -8.01 4.54 2.76
CA VAL A 43 -7.43 3.69 1.71
C VAL A 43 -6.05 3.25 2.19
N PHE A 44 -5.80 1.94 2.33
CA PHE A 44 -4.53 1.42 2.81
C PHE A 44 -3.89 0.47 1.81
N LEU A 45 -2.72 0.85 1.29
CA LEU A 45 -2.06 0.20 0.16
C LEU A 45 -0.97 -0.77 0.63
N HIS A 46 -0.82 -1.87 -0.10
CA HIS A 46 0.19 -2.90 0.15
C HIS A 46 1.61 -2.48 -0.26
N GLY A 47 2.62 -3.22 0.18
CA GLY A 47 4.02 -3.08 -0.22
C GLY A 47 4.32 -3.66 -1.61
N ILE A 48 5.53 -3.39 -2.12
CA ILE A 48 5.97 -3.88 -3.43
C ILE A 48 5.90 -5.41 -3.49
N LEU A 49 5.38 -5.95 -4.58
CA LEU A 49 5.17 -7.38 -4.87
C LEU A 49 4.21 -8.10 -3.89
N MET A 50 3.61 -7.38 -2.95
CA MET A 50 2.57 -7.90 -2.04
C MET A 50 1.17 -7.67 -2.63
N ASP A 51 0.13 -7.97 -1.85
CA ASP A 51 -1.27 -7.78 -2.21
C ASP A 51 -2.13 -7.40 -0.99
N ALA A 52 -3.44 -7.22 -1.18
CA ALA A 52 -4.38 -6.85 -0.13
C ALA A 52 -4.38 -7.82 1.06
N ASN A 53 -4.09 -9.12 0.83
CA ASN A 53 -4.09 -10.12 1.88
C ASN A 53 -3.26 -9.72 3.10
N MET A 54 -2.12 -9.05 2.89
CA MET A 54 -1.23 -8.67 4.00
C MET A 54 -1.86 -7.68 4.99
N ASN A 55 -2.89 -6.96 4.58
CA ASN A 55 -3.51 -5.90 5.37
C ASN A 55 -4.95 -6.22 5.81
N ARG A 56 -5.53 -7.38 5.45
CA ARG A 56 -6.93 -7.72 5.76
C ARG A 56 -7.22 -7.70 7.26
N ARG A 57 -6.31 -8.20 8.10
CA ARG A 57 -6.49 -8.16 9.55
C ARG A 57 -6.58 -6.72 10.06
N LEU A 58 -5.63 -5.87 9.67
CA LEU A 58 -5.67 -4.45 9.99
C LEU A 58 -6.97 -3.79 9.53
N ALA A 59 -7.40 -4.08 8.31
CA ALA A 59 -8.63 -3.52 7.76
C ALA A 59 -9.87 -3.97 8.56
N ALA A 60 -9.93 -5.25 8.96
CA ALA A 60 -11.01 -5.77 9.78
C ALA A 60 -11.03 -5.15 11.18
N ASP A 61 -9.87 -5.03 11.84
CA ASP A 61 -9.76 -4.43 13.17
C ASP A 61 -10.21 -2.96 13.14
N LEU A 62 -9.78 -2.18 12.15
CA LEU A 62 -10.20 -0.80 11.96
C LEU A 62 -11.69 -0.68 11.59
N ALA A 63 -12.22 -1.61 10.79
CA ALA A 63 -13.63 -1.63 10.45
C ALA A 63 -14.53 -1.93 11.66
N ALA A 64 -14.08 -2.78 12.58
CA ALA A 64 -14.76 -3.05 13.84
C ALA A 64 -14.90 -1.79 14.72
N GLU A 65 -13.99 -0.84 14.58
CA GLU A 65 -14.02 0.48 15.24
C GLU A 65 -14.86 1.53 14.49
N GLY A 66 -15.68 1.10 13.52
CA GLY A 66 -16.61 1.96 12.78
C GLY A 66 -15.96 2.77 11.66
N ASN A 67 -14.86 2.31 11.11
CA ASN A 67 -14.25 2.89 9.92
C ASN A 67 -14.69 2.16 8.65
N ARG A 68 -14.44 2.76 7.48
CA ARG A 68 -14.51 2.13 6.17
C ARG A 68 -13.10 2.04 5.60
N VAL A 69 -12.53 0.83 5.56
CA VAL A 69 -11.17 0.61 5.09
C VAL A 69 -11.20 -0.02 3.70
N ILE A 70 -10.47 0.56 2.77
CA ILE A 70 -10.40 0.12 1.39
C ILE A 70 -8.98 -0.37 1.11
N LEU A 71 -8.86 -1.61 0.66
CA LEU A 71 -7.63 -2.20 0.20
C LEU A 71 -7.69 -2.29 -1.33
N LEU A 72 -6.67 -1.79 -2.02
CA LEU A 72 -6.56 -1.87 -3.48
C LEU A 72 -5.37 -2.74 -3.84
N ASP A 73 -5.58 -3.72 -4.70
CA ASP A 73 -4.47 -4.37 -5.39
C ASP A 73 -4.01 -3.46 -6.54
N LEU A 74 -2.80 -2.93 -6.42
CA LEU A 74 -2.20 -2.10 -7.47
C LEU A 74 -1.92 -2.92 -8.75
N PRO A 75 -1.88 -2.33 -9.95
CA PRO A 75 -1.53 -3.06 -11.17
C PRO A 75 -0.27 -3.91 -11.00
N GLY A 76 -0.30 -5.15 -11.47
CA GLY A 76 0.79 -6.12 -11.31
C GLY A 76 0.79 -6.91 -9.99
N HIS A 77 -0.18 -6.65 -9.10
CA HIS A 77 -0.27 -7.26 -7.78
C HIS A 77 -1.64 -7.94 -7.58
N GLY A 78 -1.69 -8.90 -6.67
CA GLY A 78 -2.90 -9.57 -6.23
C GLY A 78 -3.80 -10.05 -7.37
N LEU A 79 -5.07 -9.63 -7.34
CA LEU A 79 -6.10 -9.97 -8.32
C LEU A 79 -6.29 -8.89 -9.40
N SER A 80 -5.55 -7.77 -9.34
CA SER A 80 -5.57 -6.74 -10.37
C SER A 80 -4.84 -7.18 -11.65
N ALA A 81 -5.15 -6.50 -12.76
CA ALA A 81 -4.51 -6.70 -14.05
C ALA A 81 -2.97 -6.62 -13.97
N ARG A 82 -2.28 -7.43 -14.76
CA ARG A 82 -0.81 -7.58 -14.74
C ARG A 82 -0.17 -7.13 -16.06
N PRO A 83 -0.18 -5.83 -16.37
CA PRO A 83 0.43 -5.32 -17.58
C PRO A 83 1.95 -5.53 -17.57
N GLN A 84 2.52 -5.92 -18.73
CA GLN A 84 3.96 -6.16 -18.82
C GLN A 84 4.77 -4.89 -19.19
N ARG A 85 4.12 -3.74 -19.29
CA ARG A 85 4.77 -2.46 -19.60
C ARG A 85 5.12 -1.73 -18.31
N ALA A 86 6.39 -1.40 -18.11
CA ALA A 86 6.90 -0.72 -16.92
C ALA A 86 6.20 0.61 -16.61
N SER A 87 5.71 1.33 -17.63
CA SER A 87 5.02 2.61 -17.43
C SER A 87 3.76 2.51 -16.56
N PHE A 88 3.08 1.37 -16.55
CA PHE A 88 1.91 1.15 -15.69
C PHE A 88 2.26 0.95 -14.21
N HIS A 89 3.55 0.71 -13.90
CA HIS A 89 4.03 0.38 -12.56
C HIS A 89 4.82 1.51 -11.91
N ARG A 90 4.81 2.70 -12.49
CA ARG A 90 5.40 3.89 -11.84
C ARG A 90 4.55 4.29 -10.65
N MET A 91 5.17 4.76 -9.57
CA MET A 91 4.42 5.14 -8.36
C MET A 91 3.48 6.33 -8.59
N ASP A 92 3.84 7.27 -9.46
CA ASP A 92 2.97 8.39 -9.86
C ASP A 92 1.76 7.93 -10.69
N THR A 93 1.91 6.89 -11.50
CA THR A 93 0.79 6.22 -12.20
C THR A 93 -0.11 5.48 -11.20
N TYR A 94 0.47 4.79 -10.22
CA TYR A 94 -0.29 4.16 -9.15
C TYR A 94 -1.13 5.16 -8.34
N ALA A 95 -0.60 6.37 -8.08
CA ALA A 95 -1.38 7.42 -7.44
C ALA A 95 -2.62 7.80 -8.26
N GLY A 96 -2.51 7.86 -9.59
CA GLY A 96 -3.65 8.04 -10.50
C GLY A 96 -4.71 6.93 -10.38
N HIS A 97 -4.30 5.67 -10.25
CA HIS A 97 -5.23 4.56 -10.05
C HIS A 97 -5.97 4.64 -8.70
N VAL A 98 -5.30 5.12 -7.65
CA VAL A 98 -5.93 5.36 -6.34
C VAL A 98 -6.97 6.47 -6.43
N LEU A 99 -6.67 7.57 -7.13
CA LEU A 99 -7.64 8.65 -7.35
C LEU A 99 -8.85 8.16 -8.14
N ALA A 100 -8.62 7.35 -9.19
CA ALA A 100 -9.71 6.74 -9.96
C ALA A 100 -10.58 5.78 -9.12
N LEU A 101 -10.00 5.07 -8.15
CA LEU A 101 -10.76 4.27 -7.19
C LEU A 101 -11.67 5.14 -6.32
N LEU A 102 -11.18 6.27 -5.80
CA LEU A 102 -12.00 7.19 -5.03
C LEU A 102 -13.17 7.71 -5.87
N ASP A 103 -12.93 8.07 -7.14
CA ASP A 103 -13.97 8.54 -8.06
C ASP A 103 -14.99 7.44 -8.34
N HIS A 104 -14.52 6.20 -8.60
CA HIS A 104 -15.40 5.03 -8.82
C HIS A 104 -16.33 4.75 -7.63
N LEU A 105 -15.83 4.93 -6.40
CA LEU A 105 -16.58 4.69 -5.17
C LEU A 105 -17.39 5.91 -4.69
N GLY A 106 -17.33 7.04 -5.41
CA GLY A 106 -18.00 8.28 -5.03
C GLY A 106 -17.47 8.87 -3.72
N ILE A 107 -16.17 8.69 -3.45
CA ILE A 107 -15.50 9.15 -2.23
C ILE A 107 -14.79 10.47 -2.53
N ASP A 108 -15.24 11.56 -1.96
CA ASP A 108 -14.63 12.89 -2.16
C ASP A 108 -13.26 12.98 -1.48
N GLN A 109 -13.15 12.48 -0.26
CA GLN A 109 -11.93 12.57 0.56
C GLN A 109 -11.72 11.30 1.38
N ALA A 110 -10.44 10.91 1.57
CA ALA A 110 -10.05 9.80 2.42
C ALA A 110 -8.74 10.10 3.18
N VAL A 111 -8.49 9.38 4.27
CA VAL A 111 -7.15 9.21 4.79
C VAL A 111 -6.42 8.23 3.86
N MET A 112 -5.22 8.60 3.43
CA MET A 112 -4.39 7.76 2.57
C MET A 112 -3.31 7.09 3.39
N GLY A 113 -3.12 5.80 3.21
CA GLY A 113 -2.11 5.08 3.95
C GLY A 113 -1.54 3.90 3.19
N GLY A 114 -0.51 3.30 3.77
CA GLY A 114 0.10 2.10 3.21
C GLY A 114 1.49 1.83 3.77
N VAL A 115 2.01 0.67 3.38
CA VAL A 115 3.33 0.21 3.78
C VAL A 115 4.31 0.31 2.60
N SER A 116 5.50 0.85 2.83
CA SER A 116 6.59 0.91 1.84
C SER A 116 6.12 1.56 0.53
N LEU A 117 6.05 0.81 -0.58
CA LEU A 117 5.46 1.26 -1.85
C LEU A 117 4.11 1.96 -1.63
N GLY A 118 3.20 1.34 -0.87
CA GLY A 118 1.87 1.90 -0.62
C GLY A 118 1.92 3.22 0.15
N GLY A 119 2.84 3.36 1.11
CA GLY A 119 3.08 4.61 1.81
C GLY A 119 3.58 5.71 0.88
N ASN A 120 4.50 5.39 -0.02
CA ASN A 120 5.03 6.33 -0.99
C ASN A 120 3.98 6.74 -2.04
N VAL A 121 3.16 5.80 -2.52
CA VAL A 121 2.00 6.10 -3.39
C VAL A 121 1.02 7.03 -2.68
N SER A 122 0.74 6.80 -1.39
CA SER A 122 -0.13 7.68 -0.59
C SER A 122 0.40 9.12 -0.49
N LEU A 123 1.72 9.28 -0.32
CA LEU A 123 2.37 10.60 -0.38
C LEU A 123 2.22 11.25 -1.76
N LEU A 124 2.34 10.47 -2.85
CA LEU A 124 2.16 10.98 -4.21
C LEU A 124 0.71 11.36 -4.50
N VAL A 125 -0.28 10.62 -3.98
CA VAL A 125 -1.70 11.02 -4.02
C VAL A 125 -1.88 12.38 -3.34
N ALA A 126 -1.30 12.57 -2.14
CA ALA A 126 -1.39 13.83 -1.42
C ALA A 126 -0.70 15.00 -2.14
N ALA A 127 0.35 14.73 -2.93
CA ALA A 127 1.01 15.74 -3.75
C ALA A 127 0.22 16.07 -5.03
N GLN A 128 -0.45 15.08 -5.65
CA GLN A 128 -1.20 15.26 -6.90
C GLN A 128 -2.59 15.88 -6.68
N ALA A 129 -3.29 15.45 -5.63
CA ALA A 129 -4.66 15.86 -5.31
C ALA A 129 -4.83 16.06 -3.80
N PRO A 130 -4.20 17.10 -3.23
CA PRO A 130 -4.20 17.33 -1.79
C PRO A 130 -5.62 17.57 -1.23
N GLU A 131 -6.54 18.07 -2.04
CA GLU A 131 -7.95 18.25 -1.68
C GLU A 131 -8.70 16.94 -1.45
N ARG A 132 -8.17 15.82 -1.94
CA ARG A 132 -8.73 14.46 -1.77
C ARG A 132 -8.24 13.77 -0.49
N VAL A 133 -7.26 14.37 0.23
CA VAL A 133 -6.57 13.73 1.35
C VAL A 133 -6.89 14.44 2.66
N ARG A 134 -7.44 13.70 3.63
CA ARG A 134 -7.74 14.18 4.99
C ARG A 134 -6.64 13.91 5.99
N GLY A 135 -5.78 12.94 5.73
CA GLY A 135 -4.67 12.55 6.61
C GLY A 135 -3.82 11.48 5.97
N LEU A 136 -2.71 11.15 6.61
CA LEU A 136 -1.73 10.20 6.11
C LEU A 136 -1.36 9.15 7.19
N VAL A 137 -1.32 7.87 6.80
CA VAL A 137 -0.78 6.78 7.63
C VAL A 137 0.35 6.09 6.86
N ILE A 138 1.58 6.45 7.14
CA ILE A 138 2.74 6.02 6.37
C ILE A 138 3.60 5.05 7.18
N GLU A 139 3.58 3.78 6.82
CA GLU A 139 4.42 2.74 7.42
C GLU A 139 5.63 2.44 6.51
N MET A 140 6.83 2.41 7.08
CA MET A 140 8.07 2.08 6.36
C MET A 140 8.30 2.95 5.10
N PRO A 141 8.31 4.29 5.16
CA PRO A 141 8.55 5.10 3.98
C PRO A 141 9.92 4.81 3.36
N VAL A 142 9.98 4.81 2.03
CA VAL A 142 11.21 4.69 1.25
C VAL A 142 11.57 6.08 0.73
N LEU A 143 12.52 6.75 1.36
CA LEU A 143 12.95 8.09 1.00
C LEU A 143 14.44 8.10 0.63
N GLU A 144 15.08 9.23 0.85
CA GLU A 144 16.43 9.47 0.35
C GLU A 144 17.48 8.48 0.91
N TRP A 145 17.35 8.08 2.17
CA TRP A 145 18.29 7.16 2.84
C TRP A 145 18.03 5.68 2.54
N ALA A 146 16.79 5.33 2.15
CA ALA A 146 16.44 3.98 1.78
C ALA A 146 16.93 3.58 0.37
N LEU A 147 17.21 4.56 -0.52
CA LEU A 147 17.51 4.28 -1.93
C LEU A 147 18.64 3.29 -2.15
N PRO A 148 19.81 3.38 -1.48
CA PRO A 148 20.88 2.39 -1.67
C PRO A 148 20.46 0.98 -1.25
N ALA A 149 19.77 0.83 -0.12
CA ALA A 149 19.32 -0.46 0.38
C ALA A 149 18.22 -1.07 -0.52
N ALA A 150 17.29 -0.23 -0.97
CA ALA A 150 16.27 -0.65 -1.93
C ALA A 150 16.90 -1.10 -3.26
N ALA A 151 17.90 -0.38 -3.77
CA ALA A 151 18.61 -0.76 -4.98
C ALA A 151 19.35 -2.10 -4.81
N ILE A 152 20.07 -2.29 -3.71
CA ILE A 152 20.77 -3.55 -3.40
C ILE A 152 19.79 -4.73 -3.33
N THR A 153 18.58 -4.51 -2.82
CA THR A 153 17.56 -5.54 -2.66
C THR A 153 16.85 -5.84 -3.99
N PHE A 154 16.40 -4.83 -4.70
CA PHE A 154 15.47 -5.02 -5.83
C PHE A 154 16.15 -5.09 -7.20
N VAL A 155 17.35 -4.49 -7.40
CA VAL A 155 18.04 -4.58 -8.69
C VAL A 155 18.48 -6.00 -9.01
N PRO A 156 19.06 -6.80 -8.10
CA PRO A 156 19.36 -8.20 -8.38
C PRO A 156 18.11 -9.02 -8.72
N LEU A 157 16.99 -8.79 -8.03
CA LEU A 157 15.72 -9.46 -8.33
C LEU A 157 15.19 -9.08 -9.73
N LEU A 158 15.28 -7.79 -10.10
CA LEU A 158 14.95 -7.32 -11.45
C LEU A 158 15.80 -8.01 -12.50
N LEU A 159 17.13 -8.06 -12.30
CA LEU A 159 18.06 -8.70 -13.24
C LEU A 159 17.79 -10.21 -13.34
N ALA A 160 17.57 -10.90 -12.22
CA ALA A 160 17.22 -12.32 -12.21
C ALA A 160 15.90 -12.56 -12.95
N SER A 161 14.88 -11.75 -12.70
CA SER A 161 13.57 -11.84 -13.36
C SER A 161 13.65 -11.51 -14.87
N HIS A 162 14.68 -10.79 -15.31
CA HIS A 162 14.90 -10.46 -16.72
C HIS A 162 15.78 -11.49 -17.43
N TYR A 163 16.91 -11.86 -16.85
CA TYR A 163 17.95 -12.67 -17.52
C TYR A 163 17.90 -14.15 -17.12
N ALA A 164 17.43 -14.50 -15.92
CA ALA A 164 17.31 -15.88 -15.44
C ALA A 164 15.85 -16.40 -15.45
N ARG A 165 15.01 -15.89 -16.35
CA ARG A 165 13.57 -16.22 -16.46
C ARG A 165 13.23 -17.70 -16.36
N PRO A 166 13.92 -18.63 -17.06
CA PRO A 166 13.58 -20.03 -16.97
C PRO A 166 13.73 -20.59 -15.55
N VAL A 167 14.79 -20.19 -14.84
CA VAL A 167 15.07 -20.64 -13.47
C VAL A 167 14.05 -20.04 -12.50
N VAL A 168 13.85 -18.73 -12.56
CA VAL A 168 12.86 -18.02 -11.72
C VAL A 168 11.45 -18.54 -11.99
N GLY A 169 11.11 -18.84 -13.25
CA GLY A 169 9.82 -19.41 -13.63
C GLY A 169 9.57 -20.81 -13.07
N VAL A 170 10.59 -21.66 -13.00
CA VAL A 170 10.48 -22.99 -12.36
C VAL A 170 10.22 -22.84 -10.85
N VAL A 171 10.95 -21.93 -10.19
CA VAL A 171 10.75 -21.63 -8.77
C VAL A 171 9.33 -21.10 -8.53
N ALA A 172 8.88 -20.10 -9.32
CA ALA A 172 7.55 -19.55 -9.22
C ALA A 172 6.44 -20.60 -9.44
N LYS A 173 6.64 -21.52 -10.39
CA LYS A 173 5.71 -22.66 -10.63
C LYS A 173 5.65 -23.59 -9.43
N ALA A 174 6.76 -23.88 -8.78
CA ALA A 174 6.79 -24.69 -7.57
C ALA A 174 6.01 -24.04 -6.42
N PHE A 175 6.20 -22.73 -6.19
CA PHE A 175 5.45 -21.99 -5.18
C PHE A 175 3.95 -21.88 -5.50
N ARG A 176 3.57 -21.80 -6.78
CA ARG A 176 2.18 -21.83 -7.22
C ARG A 176 1.44 -23.12 -6.90
N ALA A 177 2.17 -24.24 -6.88
CA ALA A 177 1.59 -25.55 -6.55
C ALA A 177 1.36 -25.75 -5.04
N LEU A 178 1.91 -24.88 -4.19
CA LEU A 178 1.71 -24.96 -2.74
C LEU A 178 0.35 -24.38 -2.35
N PRO A 179 -0.36 -25.02 -1.40
CA PRO A 179 -1.64 -24.50 -0.92
C PRO A 179 -1.45 -23.17 -0.19
N ARG A 180 -2.46 -22.33 -0.25
CA ARG A 180 -2.57 -21.14 0.59
C ARG A 180 -3.12 -21.54 1.95
N THR A 181 -2.70 -20.83 3.01
CA THR A 181 -2.97 -21.23 4.39
C THR A 181 -4.13 -20.48 5.02
N GLY A 182 -4.63 -19.41 4.36
CA GLY A 182 -5.57 -18.44 4.94
C GLY A 182 -4.90 -17.42 5.88
N ASN A 183 -3.58 -17.52 6.09
CA ASN A 183 -2.81 -16.50 6.80
C ASN A 183 -2.42 -15.39 5.82
N GLY A 184 -3.10 -14.25 5.87
CA GLY A 184 -2.97 -13.18 4.89
C GLY A 184 -1.53 -12.73 4.60
N PRO A 185 -0.71 -12.37 5.60
CA PRO A 185 0.70 -12.01 5.37
C PRO A 185 1.53 -13.13 4.75
N PHE A 186 1.35 -14.37 5.19
CA PHE A 186 2.06 -15.52 4.63
C PHE A 186 1.62 -15.77 3.18
N ASP A 187 0.32 -15.75 2.91
CA ASP A 187 -0.22 -15.99 1.57
C ASP A 187 0.18 -14.89 0.59
N SER A 188 0.30 -13.63 1.05
CA SER A 188 0.83 -12.54 0.24
C SER A 188 2.29 -12.77 -0.17
N VAL A 189 3.14 -13.26 0.74
CA VAL A 189 4.52 -13.67 0.42
C VAL A 189 4.53 -14.84 -0.58
N MET A 190 3.66 -15.82 -0.38
CA MET A 190 3.54 -16.96 -1.30
C MET A 190 3.08 -16.52 -2.69
N ASN A 191 2.18 -15.53 -2.77
CA ASN A 191 1.74 -14.95 -4.04
C ASN A 191 2.88 -14.22 -4.75
N MET A 192 3.69 -13.45 -4.02
CA MET A 192 4.91 -12.82 -4.53
C MET A 192 5.87 -13.85 -5.13
N LEU A 193 6.17 -14.93 -4.40
CA LEU A 193 7.08 -15.99 -4.88
C LEU A 193 6.50 -16.79 -6.06
N SER A 194 5.19 -16.74 -6.25
CA SER A 194 4.45 -17.41 -7.33
C SER A 194 4.31 -16.55 -8.60
N ALA A 195 4.72 -15.27 -8.56
CA ALA A 195 4.53 -14.33 -9.66
C ALA A 195 5.36 -14.71 -10.90
N GLU A 196 4.83 -14.42 -12.09
CA GLU A 196 5.55 -14.63 -13.34
C GLU A 196 6.76 -13.68 -13.43
N PRO A 197 7.95 -14.18 -13.84
CA PRO A 197 9.15 -13.34 -13.88
C PRO A 197 9.02 -12.08 -14.74
N ARG A 198 8.23 -12.14 -15.83
CA ARG A 198 7.99 -10.98 -16.69
C ARG A 198 7.17 -9.90 -15.99
N GLU A 199 6.18 -10.31 -15.21
CA GLU A 199 5.32 -9.40 -14.42
C GLU A 199 6.15 -8.76 -13.30
N THR A 200 6.92 -9.57 -12.57
CA THR A 200 7.85 -9.08 -11.53
C THR A 200 8.86 -8.08 -12.11
N ALA A 201 9.45 -8.39 -13.26
CA ALA A 201 10.38 -7.49 -13.93
C ALA A 201 9.72 -6.17 -14.35
N ALA A 202 8.48 -6.20 -14.86
CA ALA A 202 7.75 -5.00 -15.25
C ALA A 202 7.43 -4.11 -14.04
N VAL A 203 6.98 -4.69 -12.93
CA VAL A 203 6.72 -3.98 -11.67
C VAL A 203 7.99 -3.32 -11.15
N LEU A 204 9.07 -4.09 -10.98
CA LEU A 204 10.33 -3.56 -10.45
C LEU A 204 10.91 -2.47 -11.34
N HIS A 205 10.88 -2.65 -12.67
CA HIS A 205 11.35 -1.65 -13.60
C HIS A 205 10.53 -0.35 -13.50
N GLY A 206 9.19 -0.44 -13.46
CA GLY A 206 8.33 0.73 -13.36
C GLY A 206 8.55 1.50 -12.05
N VAL A 207 8.58 0.78 -10.93
CA VAL A 207 8.80 1.37 -9.60
C VAL A 207 10.17 2.08 -9.53
N LEU A 208 11.22 1.50 -10.12
CA LEU A 208 12.57 2.10 -10.11
C LEU A 208 12.74 3.23 -11.13
N ALA A 209 11.88 3.33 -12.16
CA ALA A 209 12.00 4.32 -13.24
C ALA A 209 11.24 5.63 -12.98
N GLY A 210 10.31 5.64 -12.01
CA GLY A 210 9.47 6.79 -11.68
C GLY A 210 9.94 7.58 -10.47
N PRO A 211 9.24 8.67 -10.11
CA PRO A 211 9.44 9.32 -8.82
C PRO A 211 9.06 8.38 -7.70
N ILE A 212 9.96 8.20 -6.73
CA ILE A 212 9.71 7.30 -5.59
C ILE A 212 8.87 7.98 -4.53
N ALA A 213 9.04 9.29 -4.33
CA ALA A 213 8.28 10.09 -3.38
C ALA A 213 8.15 11.52 -3.91
N PRO A 214 7.22 12.33 -3.35
CA PRO A 214 7.18 13.76 -3.60
C PRO A 214 8.46 14.44 -3.15
N THR A 215 8.75 15.61 -3.73
CA THR A 215 9.90 16.43 -3.32
C THR A 215 9.80 16.84 -1.85
N VAL A 216 10.92 17.27 -1.29
CA VAL A 216 10.98 17.76 0.10
C VAL A 216 9.97 18.89 0.33
N ASP A 217 9.89 19.83 -0.61
CA ASP A 217 8.99 21.00 -0.52
C ASP A 217 7.51 20.58 -0.63
N GLN A 218 7.21 19.65 -1.52
CA GLN A 218 5.86 19.08 -1.61
C GLN A 218 5.45 18.40 -0.29
N ARG A 219 6.34 17.61 0.31
CA ARG A 219 6.08 16.96 1.62
C ARG A 219 5.88 17.99 2.74
N ALA A 220 6.69 19.07 2.76
CA ALA A 220 6.56 20.15 3.73
C ALA A 220 5.26 20.98 3.57
N ALA A 221 4.64 20.94 2.39
CA ALA A 221 3.36 21.62 2.13
C ALA A 221 2.12 20.77 2.47
N MET A 222 2.28 19.50 2.87
CA MET A 222 1.16 18.61 3.23
C MET A 222 0.67 18.92 4.65
N ASP A 223 -0.22 19.88 4.79
CA ASP A 223 -0.79 20.30 6.08
C ASP A 223 -2.04 19.49 6.44
N VAL A 224 -1.84 18.19 6.69
CA VAL A 224 -2.87 17.26 7.14
C VAL A 224 -2.31 16.42 8.31
N PRO A 225 -3.18 15.91 9.21
CA PRO A 225 -2.75 14.95 10.23
C PRO A 225 -1.99 13.77 9.61
N ALA A 226 -0.82 13.45 10.12
CA ALA A 226 0.01 12.39 9.57
C ALA A 226 0.64 11.53 10.66
N LEU A 227 0.45 10.22 10.57
CA LEU A 227 1.08 9.23 11.42
C LEU A 227 2.15 8.48 10.60
N VAL A 228 3.40 8.59 11.01
CA VAL A 228 4.51 7.88 10.39
C VAL A 228 4.98 6.76 11.31
N ILE A 229 4.95 5.52 10.82
CA ILE A 229 5.33 4.33 11.58
C ILE A 229 6.69 3.85 11.06
N GLY A 230 7.71 3.93 11.91
CA GLY A 230 9.08 3.52 11.58
C GLY A 230 9.50 2.27 12.36
N HIS A 231 10.41 1.49 11.79
CA HIS A 231 10.94 0.26 12.38
C HIS A 231 12.46 0.38 12.58
N LYS A 232 12.95 0.10 13.81
CA LYS A 232 14.39 0.25 14.11
C LYS A 232 15.27 -0.80 13.45
N VAL A 233 14.75 -2.02 13.30
CA VAL A 233 15.50 -3.15 12.73
C VAL A 233 14.89 -3.50 11.39
N ASP A 234 15.17 -2.66 10.39
CA ASP A 234 14.79 -2.89 9.01
C ASP A 234 15.96 -2.48 8.11
N HIS A 235 16.43 -3.41 7.27
CA HIS A 235 17.58 -3.18 6.40
C HIS A 235 17.21 -2.40 5.13
N VAL A 236 15.93 -2.42 4.72
CA VAL A 236 15.43 -1.77 3.51
C VAL A 236 14.87 -0.38 3.82
N HIS A 237 14.24 -0.21 5.00
CA HIS A 237 13.57 1.01 5.40
C HIS A 237 14.24 1.63 6.64
N PRO A 238 15.31 2.44 6.45
CA PRO A 238 15.99 3.08 7.56
C PRO A 238 15.03 3.91 8.42
N PHE A 239 15.07 3.72 9.74
CA PHE A 239 14.23 4.47 10.68
C PHE A 239 14.40 5.99 10.52
N HIS A 240 15.57 6.40 10.02
CA HIS A 240 15.87 7.81 9.72
C HIS A 240 14.91 8.42 8.71
N ASP A 241 14.48 7.68 7.67
CA ASP A 241 13.51 8.18 6.69
C ASP A 241 12.15 8.46 7.35
N ALA A 242 11.68 7.56 8.23
CA ALA A 242 10.46 7.79 9.00
C ALA A 242 10.59 9.01 9.92
N GLN A 243 11.74 9.18 10.61
CA GLN A 243 11.98 10.36 11.45
C GLN A 243 11.99 11.66 10.64
N GLN A 244 12.66 11.67 9.50
CA GLN A 244 12.74 12.85 8.63
C GLN A 244 11.36 13.20 8.06
N LEU A 245 10.60 12.20 7.63
CA LEU A 245 9.24 12.42 7.13
C LEU A 245 8.35 13.06 8.20
N ALA A 246 8.30 12.46 9.39
CA ALA A 246 7.47 12.97 10.49
C ALA A 246 7.86 14.40 10.90
N ARG A 247 9.15 14.76 10.86
CA ARG A 247 9.61 16.12 11.17
C ARG A 247 9.28 17.14 10.09
N ARG A 248 9.17 16.71 8.83
CA ARG A 248 8.92 17.60 7.68
C ARG A 248 7.44 17.87 7.44
N LEU A 249 6.59 16.91 7.77
CA LEU A 249 5.15 17.07 7.71
C LEU A 249 4.69 18.01 8.84
N PRO A 250 3.94 19.09 8.53
CA PRO A 250 3.53 20.08 9.55
C PRO A 250 2.79 19.48 10.73
N GLN A 251 1.99 18.44 10.51
CA GLN A 251 1.24 17.72 11.54
C GLN A 251 1.71 16.27 11.67
N GLY A 252 3.01 16.02 11.40
CA GLY A 252 3.62 14.70 11.42
C GLY A 252 3.87 14.18 12.85
N GLN A 253 3.37 12.98 13.14
CA GLN A 253 3.63 12.22 14.35
C GLN A 253 4.44 10.98 14.00
N LEU A 254 5.47 10.67 14.80
CA LEU A 254 6.30 9.49 14.64
C LEU A 254 5.97 8.47 15.71
N ILE A 255 5.70 7.24 15.28
CA ILE A 255 5.62 6.08 16.16
C ILE A 255 6.66 5.06 15.74
N GLN A 256 7.37 4.54 16.73
CA GLN A 256 8.25 3.41 16.55
C GLN A 256 7.47 2.12 16.77
N ALA A 257 7.44 1.24 15.75
CA ALA A 257 6.95 -0.12 15.91
C ALA A 257 7.96 -1.00 16.65
N ASN A 258 7.45 -1.98 17.39
CA ASN A 258 8.26 -2.94 18.17
C ASN A 258 8.91 -4.00 17.28
N SER A 259 8.28 -4.32 16.14
CA SER A 259 8.80 -5.25 15.14
C SER A 259 8.26 -4.89 13.75
N VAL A 260 8.92 -5.40 12.69
CA VAL A 260 8.47 -5.22 11.30
C VAL A 260 7.12 -5.88 11.00
N LEU A 261 6.69 -6.81 11.84
CA LEU A 261 5.43 -7.52 11.72
C LEU A 261 4.36 -7.07 12.72
N GLU A 262 4.63 -6.06 13.57
CA GLU A 262 3.70 -5.66 14.63
C GLU A 262 2.30 -5.38 14.07
N LEU A 263 2.20 -4.58 13.02
CA LEU A 263 0.90 -4.23 12.43
C LEU A 263 0.19 -5.42 11.74
N ARG A 264 0.87 -6.57 11.58
CA ARG A 264 0.34 -7.79 10.93
C ARG A 264 0.03 -8.91 11.92
N VAL A 265 0.77 -8.97 13.03
CA VAL A 265 0.70 -10.08 14.00
C VAL A 265 0.06 -9.64 15.33
N HIS A 266 0.42 -8.45 15.82
CA HIS A 266 -0.06 -7.86 17.08
C HIS A 266 -0.45 -6.39 16.87
N PRO A 267 -1.48 -6.12 16.03
CA PRO A 267 -1.78 -4.77 15.54
C PRO A 267 -2.40 -3.84 16.58
N GLU A 268 -2.86 -4.33 17.73
CA GLU A 268 -3.78 -3.66 18.67
C GLU A 268 -3.29 -2.24 19.04
N ARG A 269 -2.00 -2.11 19.38
CA ARG A 269 -1.40 -0.82 19.74
C ARG A 269 -1.35 0.17 18.57
N LEU A 270 -0.86 -0.29 17.41
CA LEU A 270 -0.74 0.56 16.22
C LEU A 270 -2.10 0.86 15.61
N THR A 271 -3.05 -0.08 15.69
CA THR A 271 -4.45 0.13 15.27
C THR A 271 -5.12 1.23 16.10
N ALA A 272 -4.88 1.27 17.43
CA ALA A 272 -5.40 2.33 18.28
C ALA A 272 -4.84 3.72 17.87
N GLU A 273 -3.56 3.82 17.52
CA GLU A 273 -2.96 5.06 17.05
C GLU A 273 -3.51 5.49 15.67
N ILE A 274 -3.73 4.53 14.76
CA ILE A 274 -4.37 4.81 13.47
C ILE A 274 -5.80 5.30 13.67
N ASN A 275 -6.58 4.69 14.58
CA ASN A 275 -7.93 5.16 14.93
C ASN A 275 -7.91 6.58 15.47
N GLY A 276 -6.97 6.91 16.36
CA GLY A 276 -6.80 8.26 16.89
C GLY A 276 -6.52 9.29 15.79
N LEU A 277 -5.70 8.93 14.79
CA LEU A 277 -5.49 9.78 13.61
C LEU A 277 -6.77 9.91 12.78
N LEU A 278 -7.52 8.81 12.54
CA LEU A 278 -8.79 8.85 11.81
C LEU A 278 -9.78 9.78 12.50
N ASP A 279 -9.92 9.70 13.82
CA ASP A 279 -10.76 10.60 14.60
C ASP A 279 -10.35 12.06 14.43
N SER A 280 -9.05 12.37 14.53
CA SER A 280 -8.51 13.72 14.32
C SER A 280 -8.79 14.24 12.91
N ALA A 281 -8.53 13.44 11.88
CA ALA A 281 -8.69 13.80 10.48
C ALA A 281 -10.15 14.06 10.10
N TRP A 282 -11.11 13.41 10.77
CA TRP A 282 -12.54 13.55 10.48
C TRP A 282 -13.25 14.54 11.42
N SER A 283 -12.66 14.92 12.55
CA SER A 283 -13.19 15.93 13.48
C SER A 283 -12.82 17.37 13.08
N GLY A 284 -11.73 17.53 12.30
CA GLY A 284 -11.26 18.82 11.82
C GLY A 284 -12.01 19.30 10.56
N PRO A 285 -11.96 20.60 10.22
CA PRO A 285 -12.38 21.09 8.90
C PRO A 285 -11.54 20.36 7.83
N ALA A 286 -12.17 20.03 6.68
CA ALA A 286 -11.46 19.45 5.54
C ALA A 286 -10.16 20.25 5.26
N GLY A 287 -9.02 19.57 5.21
CA GLY A 287 -7.70 20.20 5.16
C GLY A 287 -7.64 21.33 4.13
N ARG A 288 -7.21 22.51 4.57
CA ARG A 288 -7.00 23.65 3.66
C ARG A 288 -5.68 23.46 2.94
N VAL A 289 -5.76 23.12 1.68
CA VAL A 289 -4.57 23.11 0.81
C VAL A 289 -4.15 24.54 0.52
N ARG A 290 -2.96 24.93 0.95
CA ARG A 290 -2.29 26.11 0.41
C ARG A 290 -1.76 25.71 -0.98
N ARG A 291 -2.38 26.25 -2.03
CA ARG A 291 -1.75 26.19 -3.36
C ARG A 291 -0.43 26.93 -3.27
N ALA A 292 0.67 26.23 -3.51
CA ALA A 292 1.95 26.88 -3.76
C ALA A 292 1.79 27.75 -5.02
N GLY A 293 1.97 29.06 -4.85
CA GLY A 293 1.97 30.05 -5.93
C GLY A 293 3.24 29.96 -6.77
#